data_dd781866bd392ba09b411a867d61426e
#
_entry.id   dd781866bd392ba09b411a867d61426e
#
_cell.length_a   1.000
_cell.length_b   1.000
_cell.length_c   1.000
_cell.angle_alpha   90.00
_cell.angle_beta   90.00
_cell.angle_gamma   90.00
#
_symmetry.space_group_name_H-M   'P 1'
#
loop_
_entity.id
_entity.type
_entity.pdbx_description
1 polymer ?
#
loop_
_entity_poly.entity_id
_entity_poly.type
_entity_poly.pdbx_seq_one_letter_code
_entity_poly.pdbx_strand_id
1 'polypeptide(L)'
;MGNLFVVDNSIVMSWCFQDEANQYADAVLDSLSEATALVPSIWPLEVINVLLVAERRMRISEADSVRFTTLLSQLPIVVEYERLEQIMKDILALARVKKLSSYDASYLDLAMRKGLPLATLDKRLKQAAIDVDVKILRA
;
A
#
# COMPACT_ATOMS: atom_id res chain seq x y z
N MET A 1 8.05 -10.74 18.60
CA MET A 1 7.87 -9.64 17.65
C MET A 1 7.44 -10.17 16.31
N GLY A 2 6.38 -9.63 15.78
CA GLY A 2 5.91 -10.04 14.46
C GLY A 2 6.77 -9.45 13.35
N ASN A 3 6.70 -10.06 12.18
CA ASN A 3 7.30 -9.50 10.99
C ASN A 3 6.50 -8.28 10.54
N LEU A 4 7.20 -7.24 10.13
CA LEU A 4 6.60 -6.01 9.64
C LEU A 4 7.01 -5.76 8.20
N PHE A 5 6.12 -5.18 7.41
CA PHE A 5 6.44 -4.72 6.05
C PHE A 5 5.47 -3.62 5.67
N VAL A 6 5.84 -2.86 4.65
CA VAL A 6 4.96 -1.83 4.08
C VAL A 6 4.26 -2.42 2.88
N VAL A 7 2.95 -2.25 2.78
CA VAL A 7 2.17 -2.70 1.63
C VAL A 7 1.59 -1.50 0.91
N ASP A 8 1.73 -1.44 -0.42
CA ASP A 8 1.10 -0.35 -1.16
C ASP A 8 -0.29 -0.75 -1.64
N ASN A 9 -1.02 0.23 -2.16
CA ASN A 9 -2.41 0.02 -2.52
C ASN A 9 -2.60 -0.88 -3.76
N SER A 10 -1.57 -1.06 -4.59
CA SER A 10 -1.67 -1.98 -5.74
C SER A 10 -1.91 -3.42 -5.28
N ILE A 11 -1.27 -3.82 -4.19
CA ILE A 11 -1.47 -5.13 -3.57
C ILE A 11 -2.89 -5.25 -3.03
N VAL A 12 -3.32 -4.27 -2.24
CA VAL A 12 -4.64 -4.28 -1.59
C VAL A 12 -5.76 -4.32 -2.61
N MET A 13 -5.65 -3.56 -3.70
CA MET A 13 -6.67 -3.54 -4.74
C MET A 13 -6.72 -4.86 -5.51
N SER A 14 -5.61 -5.56 -5.63
CA SER A 14 -5.61 -6.90 -6.21
C SER A 14 -6.49 -7.87 -5.40
N TRP A 15 -6.58 -7.67 -4.10
CA TRP A 15 -7.45 -8.49 -3.25
C TRP A 15 -8.93 -8.18 -3.48
N CYS A 16 -9.24 -6.96 -3.87
CA CYS A 16 -10.62 -6.50 -4.06
C CYS A 16 -11.20 -6.94 -5.40
N PHE A 17 -10.41 -6.84 -6.48
CA PHE A 17 -10.90 -7.06 -7.83
C PHE A 17 -10.40 -8.40 -8.36
N GLN A 18 -11.32 -9.33 -8.65
CA GLN A 18 -10.98 -10.68 -9.12
C GLN A 18 -10.22 -10.65 -10.44
N ASP A 19 -10.53 -9.71 -11.33
CA ASP A 19 -9.85 -9.56 -12.61
C ASP A 19 -8.42 -9.01 -12.47
N GLU A 20 -8.05 -8.57 -11.26
CA GLU A 20 -6.69 -8.13 -10.92
C GLU A 20 -5.97 -9.12 -10.02
N ALA A 21 -6.48 -10.35 -9.91
CA ALA A 21 -5.89 -11.38 -9.04
C ALA A 21 -4.43 -11.63 -9.43
N ASN A 22 -3.58 -11.82 -8.42
CA ASN A 22 -2.14 -11.95 -8.60
C ASN A 22 -1.56 -12.87 -7.52
N GLN A 23 -0.72 -13.83 -7.94
CA GLN A 23 -0.15 -14.80 -7.02
C GLN A 23 0.69 -14.16 -5.92
N TYR A 24 1.48 -13.15 -6.27
CA TYR A 24 2.29 -12.45 -5.29
C TYR A 24 1.42 -11.71 -4.26
N ALA A 25 0.39 -11.00 -4.74
CA ALA A 25 -0.54 -10.29 -3.85
C ALA A 25 -1.27 -11.27 -2.93
N ASP A 26 -1.67 -12.44 -3.44
CA ASP A 26 -2.32 -13.47 -2.62
C ASP A 26 -1.38 -14.01 -1.55
N ALA A 27 -0.11 -14.21 -1.90
CA ALA A 27 0.89 -14.66 -0.93
C ALA A 27 1.14 -13.59 0.14
N VAL A 28 1.11 -12.31 -0.23
CA VAL A 28 1.20 -11.21 0.73
C VAL A 28 0.02 -11.24 1.70
N LEU A 29 -1.19 -11.45 1.18
CA LEU A 29 -2.38 -11.56 2.03
C LEU A 29 -2.24 -12.73 3.01
N ASP A 30 -1.82 -13.89 2.53
CA ASP A 30 -1.64 -15.07 3.37
C ASP A 30 -0.60 -14.82 4.47
N SER A 31 0.44 -14.03 4.19
CA SER A 31 1.48 -13.72 5.18
C SER A 31 0.96 -12.94 6.37
N LEU A 32 -0.19 -12.28 6.25
CA LEU A 32 -0.79 -11.52 7.35
C LEU A 32 -1.29 -12.39 8.50
N SER A 33 -1.31 -13.71 8.34
CA SER A 33 -1.57 -14.61 9.46
C SER A 33 -0.44 -14.58 10.49
N GLU A 34 0.77 -14.15 10.10
CA GLU A 34 1.96 -14.13 10.96
C GLU A 34 2.71 -12.79 10.91
N ALA A 35 2.22 -11.83 10.14
CA ALA A 35 2.90 -10.55 9.94
C ALA A 35 1.90 -9.41 10.04
N THR A 36 2.42 -8.19 10.21
CA THR A 36 1.62 -6.97 10.23
C THR A 36 2.10 -6.06 9.11
N ALA A 37 1.16 -5.52 8.35
CA ALA A 37 1.46 -4.55 7.30
C ALA A 37 1.31 -3.13 7.82
N LEU A 38 2.21 -2.24 7.40
CA LEU A 38 2.12 -0.81 7.70
C LEU A 38 1.76 -0.07 6.43
N VAL A 39 0.97 0.98 6.57
CA VAL A 39 0.56 1.85 5.46
C VAL A 39 0.66 3.31 5.90
N PRO A 40 0.95 4.24 4.98
CA PRO A 40 0.93 5.67 5.32
C PRO A 40 -0.49 6.18 5.49
N SER A 41 -0.63 7.38 6.03
CA SER A 41 -1.93 7.97 6.36
C SER A 41 -2.85 8.16 5.15
N ILE A 42 -2.29 8.24 3.93
CA ILE A 42 -3.09 8.40 2.72
C ILE A 42 -3.83 7.12 2.32
N TRP A 43 -3.40 5.96 2.79
CA TRP A 43 -3.92 4.68 2.34
C TRP A 43 -5.44 4.53 2.46
N PRO A 44 -6.08 4.85 3.61
CA PRO A 44 -7.54 4.69 3.70
C PRO A 44 -8.28 5.49 2.64
N LEU A 45 -7.81 6.71 2.33
CA LEU A 45 -8.45 7.54 1.32
C LEU A 45 -8.21 7.01 -0.09
N GLU A 46 -7.04 6.44 -0.35
CA GLU A 46 -6.78 5.80 -1.63
C GLU A 46 -7.72 4.59 -1.85
N VAL A 47 -7.91 3.77 -0.83
CA VAL A 47 -8.83 2.63 -0.89
C VAL A 47 -10.24 3.12 -1.26
N ILE A 48 -10.74 4.10 -0.50
CA ILE A 48 -12.09 4.61 -0.71
C ILE A 48 -12.24 5.22 -2.10
N ASN A 49 -11.22 5.95 -2.57
CA ASN A 49 -11.29 6.57 -3.89
C ASN A 49 -11.38 5.51 -5.01
N VAL A 50 -10.59 4.44 -4.91
CA VAL A 50 -10.66 3.35 -5.89
C VAL A 50 -12.04 2.70 -5.88
N LEU A 51 -12.61 2.45 -4.69
CA LEU A 51 -13.93 1.85 -4.57
C LEU A 51 -15.01 2.76 -5.15
N LEU A 52 -14.96 4.06 -4.86
CA LEU A 52 -15.94 5.01 -5.40
C LEU A 52 -15.89 5.08 -6.92
N VAL A 53 -14.69 5.10 -7.50
CA VAL A 53 -14.54 5.10 -8.96
C VAL A 53 -15.10 3.80 -9.56
N ALA A 54 -14.81 2.67 -8.92
CA ALA A 54 -15.30 1.37 -9.38
C ALA A 54 -16.84 1.29 -9.32
N GLU A 55 -17.45 1.86 -8.27
CA GLU A 55 -18.91 1.94 -8.16
C GLU A 55 -19.49 2.78 -9.28
N ARG A 56 -18.92 3.96 -9.52
CA ARG A 56 -19.40 4.86 -10.59
C ARG A 56 -19.30 4.21 -11.97
N ARG A 57 -18.31 3.35 -12.17
CA ARG A 57 -18.13 2.61 -13.42
C ARG A 57 -18.86 1.28 -13.43
N MET A 58 -19.66 1.02 -12.42
CA MET A 58 -20.46 -0.18 -12.29
C MET A 58 -19.65 -1.49 -12.31
N ARG A 59 -18.39 -1.43 -11.84
CA ARG A 59 -17.55 -2.63 -11.67
C ARG A 59 -17.93 -3.40 -10.41
N ILE A 60 -18.34 -2.69 -9.37
CA ILE A 60 -18.74 -3.26 -8.08
C ILE A 60 -19.97 -2.53 -7.56
N SER A 61 -20.69 -3.17 -6.66
CA SER A 61 -21.84 -2.58 -5.97
C SER A 61 -21.41 -1.89 -4.67
N GLU A 62 -22.29 -1.06 -4.11
CA GLU A 62 -22.06 -0.48 -2.78
C GLU A 62 -21.88 -1.57 -1.72
N ALA A 63 -22.65 -2.66 -1.82
CA ALA A 63 -22.52 -3.78 -0.89
C ALA A 63 -21.13 -4.44 -0.98
N ASP A 64 -20.57 -4.54 -2.19
CA ASP A 64 -19.22 -5.06 -2.37
C ASP A 64 -18.18 -4.18 -1.64
N SER A 65 -18.33 -2.86 -1.75
CA SER A 65 -17.45 -1.91 -1.05
C SER A 65 -17.52 -2.09 0.46
N VAL A 66 -18.73 -2.23 1.00
CA VAL A 66 -18.94 -2.44 2.44
C VAL A 66 -18.26 -3.74 2.90
N ARG A 67 -18.46 -4.82 2.15
CA ARG A 67 -17.83 -6.10 2.48
C ARG A 67 -16.31 -5.99 2.45
N PHE A 68 -15.75 -5.33 1.45
CA PHE A 68 -14.31 -5.20 1.32
C PHE A 68 -13.71 -4.34 2.43
N THR A 69 -14.31 -3.18 2.73
CA THR A 69 -13.81 -2.33 3.82
C THR A 69 -13.92 -3.03 5.18
N THR A 70 -14.97 -3.82 5.38
CA THR A 70 -15.11 -4.63 6.60
C THR A 70 -13.99 -5.67 6.70
N LEU A 71 -13.68 -6.35 5.59
CA LEU A 71 -12.59 -7.31 5.54
C LEU A 71 -11.26 -6.64 5.88
N LEU A 72 -10.99 -5.49 5.27
CA LEU A 72 -9.74 -4.77 5.54
C LEU A 72 -9.60 -4.38 7.00
N SER A 73 -10.71 -4.00 7.65
CA SER A 73 -10.69 -3.60 9.06
C SER A 73 -10.34 -4.75 10.00
N GLN A 74 -10.48 -5.99 9.52
CA GLN A 74 -10.17 -7.19 10.31
C GLN A 74 -8.74 -7.69 10.10
N LEU A 75 -8.03 -7.14 9.13
CA LEU A 75 -6.65 -7.55 8.85
C LEU A 75 -5.66 -6.75 9.70
N PRO A 76 -4.48 -7.34 10.00
CA PRO A 76 -3.45 -6.64 10.77
C PRO A 76 -2.71 -5.62 9.89
N ILE A 77 -3.42 -4.54 9.54
CA ILE A 77 -2.89 -3.42 8.76
C ILE A 77 -2.94 -2.20 9.66
N VAL A 78 -1.78 -1.59 9.91
CA VAL A 78 -1.65 -0.45 10.81
C VAL A 78 -1.33 0.80 10.02
N VAL A 79 -2.11 1.87 10.24
CA VAL A 79 -1.89 3.16 9.61
C VAL A 79 -0.86 3.94 10.45
N GLU A 80 0.23 4.35 9.80
CA GLU A 80 1.26 5.18 10.40
C GLU A 80 1.05 6.64 9.95
N TYR A 81 1.01 7.55 10.90
CA TYR A 81 0.77 8.97 10.60
C TYR A 81 2.09 9.71 10.54
N GLU A 82 2.29 10.44 9.45
CA GLU A 82 3.47 11.27 9.24
C GLU A 82 3.28 12.63 9.92
N ARG A 83 4.38 13.24 10.37
CA ARG A 83 4.36 14.63 10.80
C ARG A 83 4.32 15.55 9.57
N LEU A 84 3.74 16.72 9.73
CA LEU A 84 3.62 17.68 8.63
C LEU A 84 4.98 17.99 7.99
N GLU A 85 6.01 18.18 8.80
CA GLU A 85 7.36 18.45 8.30
C GLU A 85 7.87 17.33 7.41
N GLN A 86 7.59 16.09 7.77
CA GLN A 86 7.99 14.93 7.00
C GLN A 86 7.34 14.91 5.62
N ILE A 87 6.06 15.25 5.55
CA ILE A 87 5.35 15.32 4.28
C ILE A 87 5.92 16.46 3.43
N MET A 88 6.05 17.64 3.99
CA MET A 88 6.42 18.85 3.25
C MET A 88 7.89 18.90 2.83
N LYS A 89 8.75 18.14 3.50
CA LYS A 89 10.18 18.10 3.20
C LYS A 89 10.60 16.77 2.59
N ASP A 90 10.49 15.69 3.37
CA ASP A 90 11.09 14.41 3.01
C ASP A 90 10.32 13.73 1.87
N ILE A 91 9.00 13.67 1.96
CA ILE A 91 8.19 13.04 0.92
C ILE A 91 8.25 13.86 -0.36
N LEU A 92 8.18 15.19 -0.26
CA LEU A 92 8.31 16.08 -1.43
C LEU A 92 9.65 15.86 -2.15
N ALA A 93 10.74 15.83 -1.40
CA ALA A 93 12.08 15.64 -1.96
C ALA A 93 12.21 14.26 -2.62
N LEU A 94 11.73 13.22 -1.95
CA LEU A 94 11.78 11.86 -2.46
C LEU A 94 10.96 11.72 -3.76
N ALA A 95 9.75 12.27 -3.75
CA ALA A 95 8.88 12.23 -4.93
C ALA A 95 9.52 12.92 -6.13
N ARG A 96 10.17 14.06 -5.90
CA ARG A 96 10.85 14.82 -6.95
C ARG A 96 12.03 14.03 -7.53
N VAL A 97 12.89 13.48 -6.66
CA VAL A 97 14.09 12.77 -7.10
C VAL A 97 13.74 11.47 -7.81
N LYS A 98 12.76 10.74 -7.31
CA LYS A 98 12.36 9.45 -7.88
C LYS A 98 11.25 9.56 -8.92
N LYS A 99 10.77 10.76 -9.19
CA LYS A 99 9.69 11.03 -10.15
C LYS A 99 8.44 10.20 -9.85
N LEU A 100 8.10 10.12 -8.57
CA LEU A 100 6.91 9.44 -8.07
C LEU A 100 5.83 10.46 -7.72
N SER A 101 4.58 10.01 -7.67
CA SER A 101 3.53 10.81 -7.04
C SER A 101 3.85 10.94 -5.54
N SER A 102 3.26 11.95 -4.88
CA SER A 102 3.40 12.07 -3.43
C SER A 102 2.83 10.84 -2.72
N TYR A 103 1.82 10.21 -3.31
CA TYR A 103 1.19 9.01 -2.75
C TYR A 103 2.16 7.82 -2.76
N ASP A 104 2.74 7.51 -3.92
CA ASP A 104 3.73 6.43 -4.03
C ASP A 104 4.97 6.72 -3.18
N ALA A 105 5.42 7.97 -3.18
CA ALA A 105 6.57 8.37 -2.37
C ALA A 105 6.29 8.19 -0.87
N SER A 106 5.04 8.34 -0.42
CA SER A 106 4.72 8.15 1.00
C SER A 106 4.92 6.71 1.46
N TYR A 107 4.63 5.74 0.60
CA TYR A 107 4.90 4.32 0.90
C TYR A 107 6.40 4.06 0.97
N LEU A 108 7.14 4.57 0.00
CA LEU A 108 8.60 4.40 -0.04
C LEU A 108 9.26 5.06 1.17
N ASP A 109 8.85 6.27 1.50
CA ASP A 109 9.35 7.00 2.67
C ASP A 109 9.11 6.22 3.96
N LEU A 110 7.92 5.64 4.11
CA LEU A 110 7.59 4.83 5.30
C LEU A 110 8.52 3.62 5.40
N ALA A 111 8.75 2.92 4.29
CA ALA A 111 9.64 1.77 4.27
C ALA A 111 11.08 2.17 4.63
N MET A 112 11.55 3.28 4.10
CA MET A 112 12.90 3.80 4.39
C MET A 112 13.05 4.18 5.87
N ARG A 113 12.10 4.92 6.41
CA ARG A 113 12.15 5.36 7.81
C ARG A 113 12.12 4.21 8.80
N LYS A 114 11.34 3.20 8.50
CA LYS A 114 11.16 2.05 9.40
C LYS A 114 12.18 0.94 9.13
N GLY A 115 12.93 1.03 8.04
CA GLY A 115 13.85 -0.03 7.66
C GLY A 115 13.15 -1.33 7.32
N LEU A 116 11.99 -1.25 6.66
CA LEU A 116 11.13 -2.40 6.36
C LEU A 116 11.09 -2.70 4.87
N PRO A 117 10.83 -3.96 4.50
CA PRO A 117 10.60 -4.28 3.08
C PRO A 117 9.26 -3.74 2.60
N LEU A 118 9.15 -3.59 1.29
CA LEU A 118 7.97 -3.08 0.62
C LEU A 118 7.35 -4.17 -0.27
N ALA A 119 6.04 -4.32 -0.18
CA ALA A 119 5.27 -5.18 -1.08
C ALA A 119 4.52 -4.30 -2.06
N THR A 120 4.76 -4.48 -3.35
CA THR A 120 4.13 -3.69 -4.42
C THR A 120 4.03 -4.49 -5.71
N LEU A 121 3.00 -4.18 -6.52
CA LEU A 121 2.88 -4.66 -7.89
C LEU A 121 3.31 -3.59 -8.90
N ASP A 122 3.55 -2.36 -8.44
CA ASP A 122 3.90 -1.23 -9.30
C ASP A 122 5.40 -1.29 -9.63
N LYS A 123 5.72 -1.40 -10.94
CA LYS A 123 7.09 -1.53 -11.41
C LYS A 123 7.94 -0.30 -11.12
N ARG A 124 7.36 0.89 -11.20
CA ARG A 124 8.09 2.15 -10.96
C ARG A 124 8.44 2.29 -9.49
N LEU A 125 7.48 2.00 -8.61
CA LEU A 125 7.70 2.04 -7.17
C LEU A 125 8.72 0.97 -6.75
N LYS A 126 8.61 -0.22 -7.32
CA LYS A 126 9.57 -1.30 -7.07
C LYS A 126 10.98 -0.88 -7.43
N GLN A 127 11.16 -0.27 -8.61
CA GLN A 127 12.49 0.17 -9.04
C GLN A 127 13.03 1.28 -8.14
N ALA A 128 12.19 2.23 -7.75
CA ALA A 128 12.58 3.29 -6.83
C ALA A 128 13.02 2.71 -5.48
N ALA A 129 12.31 1.69 -4.99
CA ALA A 129 12.67 1.02 -3.74
C ALA A 129 14.05 0.35 -3.84
N ILE A 130 14.29 -0.37 -4.93
CA ILE A 130 15.58 -1.01 -5.18
C ILE A 130 16.71 0.04 -5.21
N ASP A 131 16.48 1.16 -5.85
CA ASP A 131 17.47 2.23 -6.01
C ASP A 131 17.86 2.87 -4.66
N VAL A 132 17.02 2.81 -3.66
CA VAL A 132 17.28 3.36 -2.32
C VAL A 132 17.51 2.25 -1.27
N ASP A 133 17.82 1.04 -1.73
CA ASP A 133 18.12 -0.12 -0.88
C ASP A 133 16.98 -0.56 0.04
N VAL A 134 15.75 -0.30 -0.37
CA VAL A 134 14.57 -0.87 0.28
C VAL A 134 14.32 -2.24 -0.36
N LYS A 135 14.28 -3.28 0.47
CA LYS A 135 14.06 -4.64 -0.02
C LYS A 135 12.60 -4.82 -0.43
N ILE A 136 12.41 -5.62 -1.48
CA ILE A 136 11.05 -6.04 -1.88
C ILE A 136 10.70 -7.27 -1.07
N LEU A 137 9.49 -7.25 -0.49
CA LEU A 137 9.02 -8.37 0.34
C LEU A 137 8.98 -9.67 -0.49
N ARG A 138 9.53 -10.71 0.07
CA ARG A 138 9.38 -12.08 -0.47
C ARG A 138 8.18 -12.72 0.21
N ALA A 139 7.23 -13.14 -0.59
CA ALA A 139 5.99 -13.71 -0.08
C ALA A 139 5.80 -15.16 -0.54
#